data_92a1ec399babca5eec0c5d65eab0871b
#
_entry.id   92a1ec399babca5eec0c5d65eab0871b
#
_cell.length_a   1.000
_cell.length_b   1.000
_cell.length_c   1.000
_cell.angle_alpha   90.00
_cell.angle_beta   90.00
_cell.angle_gamma   90.00
#
_symmetry.space_group_name_H-M   'P 1'
#
loop_
_entity.id
_entity.type
_entity.pdbx_description
1 polymer ?
#
loop_
_entity_poly.entity_id
_entity_poly.type
_entity_poly.pdbx_seq_one_letter_code
_entity_poly.pdbx_strand_id
1 'polypeptide(L)'
;MMNRRQFLGAGSLALLAAGCQSTCCSTDAAACGKKVPFKFGMAGYTFHRCSVDETLKYMKQLDVHYLCIKDFHLPYSATAAEIKAFHRKCADHGVTGYGVGPIYMKKGEARKYFDYAKAVGVKVLVAVPFEDGEVNGKKTRVGSRACCETLSELCREYGDIKIAIHNHGPDIPYCFPTGDSAFEMVKDLDPRVGLCLDIGHNFRAGLDPAASIRKLHTRIFDMHVKNVKFDAKKNLAVPMPRGDMKLPEVVKALCEVGYTGCCSLEYESFPAKGVRPGIKYDDIAESVGYFQGLMKAAENV
;
A
#
# COMPACT_ATOMS: atom_id res chain seq x y z
N MET A 1 -43.92 12.84 58.70
CA MET A 1 -45.17 13.64 58.68
C MET A 1 -44.84 15.10 58.49
N MET A 2 -45.59 15.77 57.59
CA MET A 2 -45.67 17.23 57.32
C MET A 2 -44.46 17.82 56.58
N ASN A 3 -44.60 18.21 55.39
CA ASN A 3 -45.50 19.00 54.53
C ASN A 3 -45.00 20.47 54.35
N ARG A 4 -44.58 20.75 53.17
CA ARG A 4 -44.83 21.83 52.21
C ARG A 4 -45.03 23.27 52.69
N ARG A 5 -44.40 24.15 51.97
CA ARG A 5 -44.86 25.42 51.37
C ARG A 5 -44.55 26.76 52.07
N GLN A 6 -43.92 27.59 51.24
CA GLN A 6 -44.16 29.04 51.03
C GLN A 6 -43.55 30.01 52.06
N PHE A 7 -42.71 30.88 51.58
CA PHE A 7 -42.97 32.32 51.67
C PHE A 7 -42.25 33.11 50.54
N LEU A 8 -43.04 33.93 49.89
CA LEU A 8 -42.68 34.99 48.99
C LEU A 8 -42.18 36.21 49.81
N GLY A 9 -41.24 36.95 49.28
CA GLY A 9 -40.90 38.27 49.82
C GLY A 9 -40.01 39.04 48.83
N ALA A 10 -40.61 40.01 48.16
CA ALA A 10 -39.98 40.94 47.24
C ALA A 10 -39.03 41.94 47.94
N GLY A 11 -37.96 42.30 47.28
CA GLY A 11 -37.10 43.41 47.68
C GLY A 11 -36.19 43.84 46.54
N SER A 12 -36.63 44.88 45.81
CA SER A 12 -35.84 45.53 44.79
C SER A 12 -34.71 46.35 45.39
N LEU A 13 -33.48 46.17 44.93
CA LEU A 13 -32.42 47.19 44.99
C LEU A 13 -31.56 47.12 43.73
N ALA A 14 -31.62 48.19 42.97
CA ALA A 14 -30.74 48.42 41.83
C ALA A 14 -29.36 48.82 42.34
N LEU A 15 -28.32 48.18 41.81
CA LEU A 15 -26.96 48.67 41.88
C LEU A 15 -26.26 48.43 40.54
N LEU A 16 -25.78 49.54 40.02
CA LEU A 16 -24.92 49.62 38.83
C LEU A 16 -23.70 48.73 39.02
N ALA A 17 -23.49 47.84 38.08
CA ALA A 17 -22.24 47.12 37.96
C ALA A 17 -21.67 47.30 36.56
N ALA A 18 -20.48 47.83 36.53
CA ALA A 18 -19.64 48.00 35.36
C ALA A 18 -19.41 46.69 34.63
N GLY A 19 -19.50 46.73 33.31
CA GLY A 19 -19.29 45.58 32.46
C GLY A 19 -17.85 45.07 32.47
N CYS A 20 -17.69 43.82 32.86
CA CYS A 20 -16.62 42.97 32.36
C CYS A 20 -17.23 42.01 31.37
N GLN A 21 -17.12 42.34 30.08
CA GLN A 21 -17.34 41.37 29.01
C GLN A 21 -16.18 40.37 29.04
N SER A 22 -16.38 39.28 29.77
CA SER A 22 -15.60 38.04 29.55
C SER A 22 -16.02 37.47 28.21
N THR A 23 -15.31 37.79 27.17
CA THR A 23 -15.33 37.04 25.94
C THR A 23 -14.86 35.61 26.27
N CYS A 24 -15.81 34.71 26.50
CA CYS A 24 -15.56 33.29 26.32
C CYS A 24 -15.15 33.11 24.87
N CYS A 25 -13.86 33.10 24.60
CA CYS A 25 -13.31 32.49 23.42
C CYS A 25 -13.63 30.99 23.53
N SER A 26 -14.73 30.59 22.88
CA SER A 26 -14.94 29.20 22.50
C SER A 26 -13.84 28.83 21.48
N THR A 27 -12.74 28.30 22.01
CA THR A 27 -11.72 27.63 21.20
C THR A 27 -12.24 26.25 20.84
N ASP A 28 -13.37 26.20 20.14
CA ASP A 28 -13.71 25.08 19.29
C ASP A 28 -13.04 25.31 17.92
N ALA A 29 -11.72 25.41 17.92
CA ALA A 29 -10.93 25.05 16.76
C ALA A 29 -11.04 23.52 16.70
N ALA A 30 -12.06 23.04 15.97
CA ALA A 30 -12.03 21.68 15.46
C ALA A 30 -10.67 21.50 14.82
N ALA A 31 -9.81 20.73 15.46
CA ALA A 31 -8.57 20.26 14.88
C ALA A 31 -8.98 19.43 13.66
N CYS A 32 -9.02 20.07 12.50
CA CYS A 32 -9.14 19.41 11.21
C CYS A 32 -7.83 18.65 11.02
N GLY A 33 -7.75 17.46 11.60
CA GLY A 33 -6.59 16.60 11.49
C GLY A 33 -6.29 16.41 10.00
N LYS A 34 -5.07 16.74 9.58
CA LYS A 34 -4.63 16.55 8.20
C LYS A 34 -4.69 15.07 7.90
N LYS A 35 -5.52 14.68 6.93
CA LYS A 35 -5.49 13.31 6.40
C LYS A 35 -4.07 12.91 6.02
N VAL A 36 -3.71 11.65 6.29
CA VAL A 36 -2.44 11.12 5.75
C VAL A 36 -2.43 11.27 4.24
N PRO A 37 -1.28 11.62 3.63
CA PRO A 37 -1.22 11.96 2.20
C PRO A 37 -1.30 10.74 1.28
N PHE A 38 -1.18 9.52 1.80
CA PHE A 38 -1.14 8.29 1.03
C PHE A 38 -2.44 7.47 1.14
N LYS A 39 -2.60 6.51 0.23
CA LYS A 39 -3.73 5.60 0.17
C LYS A 39 -3.35 4.26 0.80
N PHE A 40 -4.34 3.55 1.35
CA PHE A 40 -4.20 2.16 1.74
C PHE A 40 -4.96 1.28 0.76
N GLY A 41 -4.33 0.19 0.32
CA GLY A 41 -4.86 -0.72 -0.68
C GLY A 41 -4.52 -2.17 -0.41
N MET A 42 -4.79 -2.99 -1.42
CA MET A 42 -4.52 -4.42 -1.40
C MET A 42 -3.66 -4.79 -2.60
N ALA A 43 -2.52 -5.43 -2.36
CA ALA A 43 -1.77 -6.12 -3.40
C ALA A 43 -2.55 -7.38 -3.81
N GLY A 44 -2.84 -7.52 -5.09
CA GLY A 44 -3.70 -8.59 -5.57
C GLY A 44 -3.21 -9.99 -5.20
N TYR A 45 -1.91 -10.18 -5.01
CA TYR A 45 -1.35 -11.47 -4.61
C TYR A 45 -1.87 -11.97 -3.26
N THR A 46 -2.27 -11.09 -2.36
CA THR A 46 -2.96 -11.44 -1.10
C THR A 46 -4.16 -12.36 -1.36
N PHE A 47 -4.84 -12.19 -2.49
CA PHE A 47 -6.03 -12.93 -2.89
C PHE A 47 -5.77 -13.95 -4.02
N HIS A 48 -4.53 -14.43 -4.20
CA HIS A 48 -4.18 -15.32 -5.32
C HIS A 48 -4.96 -16.66 -5.34
N ARG A 49 -5.70 -16.99 -4.28
CA ARG A 49 -6.56 -18.18 -4.18
C ARG A 49 -8.05 -17.85 -4.22
N CYS A 50 -8.41 -16.61 -4.48
CA CYS A 50 -9.78 -16.13 -4.55
C CYS A 50 -10.15 -15.79 -5.99
N SER A 51 -11.42 -16.01 -6.32
CA SER A 51 -12.01 -15.43 -7.52
C SER A 51 -12.09 -13.90 -7.42
N VAL A 52 -12.35 -13.21 -8.52
CA VAL A 52 -12.58 -11.77 -8.54
C VAL A 52 -13.73 -11.39 -7.59
N ASP A 53 -14.84 -12.14 -7.65
CA ASP A 53 -16.03 -11.84 -6.84
C ASP A 53 -15.75 -12.01 -5.33
N GLU A 54 -15.00 -13.05 -4.94
CA GLU A 54 -14.56 -13.23 -3.55
C GLU A 54 -13.60 -12.13 -3.12
N THR A 55 -12.63 -11.77 -3.97
CA THR A 55 -11.68 -10.69 -3.70
C THR A 55 -12.41 -9.37 -3.43
N LEU A 56 -13.32 -8.99 -4.31
CA LEU A 56 -14.08 -7.74 -4.17
C LEU A 56 -15.02 -7.75 -2.96
N LYS A 57 -15.63 -8.90 -2.67
CA LYS A 57 -16.43 -9.10 -1.45
C LYS A 57 -15.60 -8.87 -0.19
N TYR A 58 -14.41 -9.48 -0.11
CA TYR A 58 -13.52 -9.31 1.04
C TYR A 58 -13.02 -7.87 1.16
N MET A 59 -12.61 -7.25 0.06
CA MET A 59 -12.18 -5.85 0.08
C MET A 59 -13.28 -4.91 0.58
N LYS A 60 -14.53 -5.13 0.14
CA LYS A 60 -15.69 -4.38 0.63
C LYS A 60 -15.93 -4.58 2.14
N GLN A 61 -15.82 -5.81 2.63
CA GLN A 61 -15.96 -6.13 4.07
C GLN A 61 -14.87 -5.48 4.92
N LEU A 62 -13.68 -5.34 4.37
CA LEU A 62 -12.49 -4.76 5.02
C LEU A 62 -12.40 -3.24 4.87
N ASP A 63 -13.33 -2.61 4.16
CA ASP A 63 -13.30 -1.18 3.82
C ASP A 63 -12.00 -0.75 3.14
N VAL A 64 -11.54 -1.56 2.15
CA VAL A 64 -10.34 -1.29 1.36
C VAL A 64 -10.72 -1.05 -0.10
N HIS A 65 -10.35 0.11 -0.64
CA HIS A 65 -10.89 0.62 -1.90
C HIS A 65 -9.90 0.60 -3.07
N TYR A 66 -8.62 0.23 -2.87
CA TYR A 66 -7.59 0.26 -3.89
C TYR A 66 -6.99 -1.12 -4.10
N LEU A 67 -6.97 -1.60 -5.36
CA LEU A 67 -6.44 -2.91 -5.74
C LEU A 67 -5.30 -2.76 -6.73
N CYS A 68 -4.12 -3.31 -6.42
CA CYS A 68 -3.11 -3.62 -7.42
C CYS A 68 -3.49 -4.93 -8.10
N ILE A 69 -3.90 -4.86 -9.35
CA ILE A 69 -4.53 -5.98 -10.09
C ILE A 69 -3.48 -7.02 -10.45
N LYS A 70 -3.80 -8.31 -10.27
CA LYS A 70 -2.98 -9.44 -10.73
C LYS A 70 -3.64 -10.13 -11.93
N ASP A 71 -2.82 -10.83 -12.70
CA ASP A 71 -3.20 -11.57 -13.91
C ASP A 71 -4.27 -12.65 -13.70
N PHE A 72 -4.34 -13.23 -12.51
CA PHE A 72 -5.42 -14.17 -12.16
C PHE A 72 -6.76 -13.48 -11.82
N HIS A 73 -6.75 -12.16 -11.59
CA HIS A 73 -7.97 -11.36 -11.49
C HIS A 73 -8.40 -10.79 -12.85
N LEU A 74 -7.43 -10.35 -13.66
CA LEU A 74 -7.64 -9.83 -15.00
C LEU A 74 -6.47 -10.26 -15.89
N PRO A 75 -6.67 -11.27 -16.77
CA PRO A 75 -5.60 -11.79 -17.62
C PRO A 75 -4.96 -10.74 -18.52
N TYR A 76 -3.66 -10.87 -18.81
CA TYR A 76 -2.97 -9.97 -19.73
C TYR A 76 -3.52 -9.99 -21.17
N SER A 77 -4.26 -11.04 -21.51
CA SER A 77 -4.97 -11.20 -22.78
C SER A 77 -6.42 -10.70 -22.74
N ALA A 78 -6.85 -10.06 -21.64
CA ALA A 78 -8.22 -9.61 -21.47
C ALA A 78 -8.64 -8.65 -22.59
N THR A 79 -9.81 -8.92 -23.18
CA THR A 79 -10.44 -8.07 -24.18
C THR A 79 -10.98 -6.77 -23.55
N ALA A 80 -11.24 -5.77 -24.38
CA ALA A 80 -11.86 -4.52 -23.92
C ALA A 80 -13.21 -4.75 -23.20
N ALA A 81 -13.98 -5.76 -23.62
CA ALA A 81 -15.25 -6.12 -22.99
C ALA A 81 -15.03 -6.70 -21.59
N GLU A 82 -14.03 -7.58 -21.40
CA GLU A 82 -13.66 -8.16 -20.10
C GLU A 82 -13.09 -7.12 -19.16
N ILE A 83 -12.23 -6.23 -19.65
CA ILE A 83 -11.71 -5.08 -18.87
C ILE A 83 -12.87 -4.20 -18.39
N LYS A 84 -13.81 -3.86 -19.27
CA LYS A 84 -14.99 -3.07 -18.90
C LYS A 84 -15.87 -3.78 -17.85
N ALA A 85 -16.07 -5.09 -18.02
CA ALA A 85 -16.83 -5.90 -17.05
C ALA A 85 -16.13 -5.97 -15.68
N PHE A 86 -14.81 -6.13 -15.67
CA PHE A 86 -14.00 -6.10 -14.45
C PHE A 86 -14.13 -4.76 -13.71
N HIS A 87 -13.98 -3.65 -14.42
CA HIS A 87 -14.13 -2.31 -13.82
C HIS A 87 -15.54 -2.06 -13.27
N ARG A 88 -16.59 -2.57 -13.94
CA ARG A 88 -17.94 -2.50 -13.42
C ARG A 88 -18.06 -3.26 -12.10
N LYS A 89 -17.60 -4.51 -12.06
CA LYS A 89 -17.58 -5.29 -10.81
C LYS A 89 -16.83 -4.58 -9.69
N CYS A 90 -15.67 -3.99 -9.99
CA CYS A 90 -14.91 -3.20 -9.01
C CYS A 90 -15.74 -2.03 -8.49
N ALA A 91 -16.37 -1.26 -9.38
CA ALA A 91 -17.20 -0.10 -9.03
C ALA A 91 -18.40 -0.49 -8.16
N ASP A 92 -19.09 -1.60 -8.46
CA ASP A 92 -20.21 -2.13 -7.69
C ASP A 92 -19.81 -2.50 -6.23
N HIS A 93 -18.50 -2.69 -5.99
CA HIS A 93 -17.95 -2.96 -4.65
C HIS A 93 -17.19 -1.77 -4.05
N GLY A 94 -17.18 -0.61 -4.71
CA GLY A 94 -16.44 0.57 -4.28
C GLY A 94 -14.91 0.41 -4.38
N VAL A 95 -14.43 -0.45 -5.27
CA VAL A 95 -13.00 -0.73 -5.47
C VAL A 95 -12.51 -0.08 -6.75
N THR A 96 -11.30 0.47 -6.70
CA THR A 96 -10.57 1.02 -7.86
C THR A 96 -9.29 0.22 -8.09
N GLY A 97 -9.14 -0.35 -9.28
CA GLY A 97 -7.85 -0.86 -9.73
C GLY A 97 -6.92 0.31 -10.01
N TYR A 98 -5.85 0.48 -9.24
CA TYR A 98 -4.95 1.62 -9.35
C TYR A 98 -3.65 1.30 -10.08
N GLY A 99 -3.25 0.03 -10.11
CA GLY A 99 -2.03 -0.48 -10.72
C GLY A 99 -2.17 -1.93 -11.11
N VAL A 100 -1.18 -2.47 -11.79
CA VAL A 100 -1.10 -3.87 -12.21
C VAL A 100 0.25 -4.48 -11.85
N GLY A 101 0.28 -5.72 -11.37
CA GLY A 101 1.53 -6.43 -11.05
C GLY A 101 1.56 -7.01 -9.63
N PRO A 102 2.76 -7.39 -9.12
CA PRO A 102 4.06 -7.44 -9.81
C PRO A 102 4.09 -8.38 -11.02
N ILE A 103 4.72 -7.92 -12.10
CA ILE A 103 4.85 -8.67 -13.35
C ILE A 103 6.32 -8.97 -13.60
N TYR A 104 6.68 -10.25 -13.63
CA TYR A 104 7.99 -10.67 -14.11
C TYR A 104 8.05 -10.49 -15.62
N MET A 105 9.03 -9.73 -16.11
CA MET A 105 9.13 -9.44 -17.54
C MET A 105 10.56 -9.42 -18.04
N LYS A 106 10.74 -9.94 -19.24
CA LYS A 106 11.97 -9.82 -20.04
C LYS A 106 11.87 -8.64 -20.98
N LYS A 107 13.01 -8.14 -21.44
CA LYS A 107 13.12 -6.99 -22.36
C LYS A 107 12.14 -7.06 -23.53
N GLY A 108 12.06 -8.21 -24.23
CA GLY A 108 11.19 -8.40 -25.40
C GLY A 108 9.69 -8.42 -25.11
N GLU A 109 9.30 -8.52 -23.85
CA GLU A 109 7.89 -8.57 -23.44
C GLU A 109 7.37 -7.24 -22.89
N ALA A 110 8.24 -6.29 -22.61
CA ALA A 110 7.91 -5.07 -21.89
C ALA A 110 6.75 -4.29 -22.52
N ARG A 111 6.75 -4.13 -23.87
CA ARG A 111 5.71 -3.37 -24.58
C ARG A 111 4.31 -3.93 -24.36
N LYS A 112 4.13 -5.24 -24.38
CA LYS A 112 2.80 -5.84 -24.16
C LYS A 112 2.20 -5.51 -22.80
N TYR A 113 3.03 -5.32 -21.78
CA TYR A 113 2.56 -4.97 -20.44
C TYR A 113 2.24 -3.47 -20.29
N PHE A 114 2.91 -2.62 -21.07
CA PHE A 114 2.50 -1.22 -21.20
C PHE A 114 1.16 -1.11 -21.95
N ASP A 115 0.99 -1.85 -23.04
CA ASP A 115 -0.29 -1.92 -23.78
C ASP A 115 -1.42 -2.38 -22.84
N TYR A 116 -1.16 -3.43 -22.06
CA TYR A 116 -2.11 -3.92 -21.07
C TYR A 116 -2.43 -2.88 -20.00
N ALA A 117 -1.43 -2.25 -19.39
CA ALA A 117 -1.64 -1.22 -18.38
C ALA A 117 -2.45 -0.04 -18.93
N LYS A 118 -2.16 0.38 -20.17
CA LYS A 118 -2.92 1.42 -20.90
C LYS A 118 -4.36 0.99 -21.16
N ALA A 119 -4.58 -0.24 -21.64
CA ALA A 119 -5.92 -0.78 -21.90
C ALA A 119 -6.74 -0.89 -20.61
N VAL A 120 -6.13 -1.30 -19.50
CA VAL A 120 -6.75 -1.34 -18.15
C VAL A 120 -6.97 0.07 -17.59
N GLY A 121 -6.27 1.09 -18.10
CA GLY A 121 -6.41 2.47 -17.64
C GLY A 121 -5.69 2.79 -16.32
N VAL A 122 -4.69 2.00 -15.95
CA VAL A 122 -3.86 2.23 -14.75
C VAL A 122 -2.58 2.97 -15.10
N LYS A 123 -2.04 3.69 -14.11
CA LYS A 123 -0.82 4.50 -14.29
C LYS A 123 0.40 3.94 -13.55
N VAL A 124 0.24 2.87 -12.81
CA VAL A 124 1.32 2.18 -12.10
C VAL A 124 1.43 0.75 -12.61
N LEU A 125 2.58 0.43 -13.19
CA LEU A 125 2.95 -0.90 -13.63
C LEU A 125 4.05 -1.41 -12.69
N VAL A 126 3.67 -2.31 -11.77
CA VAL A 126 4.62 -2.94 -10.85
C VAL A 126 5.34 -4.05 -11.60
N ALA A 127 6.67 -3.97 -11.67
CA ALA A 127 7.48 -4.78 -12.54
C ALA A 127 8.64 -5.47 -11.80
N VAL A 128 9.02 -6.64 -12.31
CA VAL A 128 10.27 -7.32 -11.95
C VAL A 128 11.02 -7.59 -13.26
N PRO A 129 11.79 -6.59 -13.75
CA PRO A 129 12.55 -6.73 -14.99
C PRO A 129 13.73 -7.68 -14.77
N PHE A 130 13.76 -8.80 -15.47
CA PHE A 130 14.77 -9.83 -15.29
C PHE A 130 15.29 -10.40 -16.60
N GLU A 131 16.42 -11.08 -16.52
CA GLU A 131 16.93 -11.99 -17.53
C GLU A 131 17.34 -13.33 -16.91
N ASP A 132 17.42 -14.36 -17.72
CA ASP A 132 17.94 -15.64 -17.26
C ASP A 132 19.46 -15.52 -17.12
N GLY A 133 19.96 -15.85 -15.96
CA GLY A 133 21.39 -15.85 -15.65
C GLY A 133 21.83 -17.17 -15.05
N GLU A 134 23.12 -17.29 -14.84
CA GLU A 134 23.73 -18.41 -14.11
C GLU A 134 24.68 -17.86 -13.05
N VAL A 135 24.50 -18.30 -11.82
CA VAL A 135 25.34 -17.92 -10.69
C VAL A 135 25.76 -19.19 -9.95
N ASN A 136 27.07 -19.37 -9.80
CA ASN A 136 27.64 -20.58 -9.17
C ASN A 136 27.13 -21.89 -9.79
N GLY A 137 27.02 -21.94 -11.14
CA GLY A 137 26.56 -23.12 -11.87
C GLY A 137 25.04 -23.39 -11.76
N LYS A 138 24.26 -22.47 -11.19
CA LYS A 138 22.80 -22.60 -11.05
C LYS A 138 22.10 -21.56 -11.89
N LYS A 139 21.15 -22.02 -12.72
CA LYS A 139 20.25 -21.12 -13.45
C LYS A 139 19.41 -20.32 -12.46
N THR A 140 19.36 -19.00 -12.63
CA THR A 140 18.62 -18.10 -11.78
C THR A 140 18.11 -16.89 -12.55
N ARG A 141 17.21 -16.12 -11.94
CA ARG A 141 16.81 -14.82 -12.46
C ARG A 141 17.75 -13.76 -11.90
N VAL A 142 18.24 -12.89 -12.78
CA VAL A 142 19.04 -11.71 -12.43
C VAL A 142 18.30 -10.45 -12.87
N GLY A 143 18.43 -9.38 -12.11
CA GLY A 143 17.86 -8.08 -12.49
C GLY A 143 18.49 -7.60 -13.81
N SER A 144 17.66 -7.24 -14.78
CA SER A 144 18.14 -6.87 -16.11
C SER A 144 18.17 -5.36 -16.30
N ARG A 145 19.39 -4.79 -16.37
CA ARG A 145 19.57 -3.38 -16.73
C ARG A 145 19.04 -3.09 -18.13
N ALA A 146 19.27 -3.98 -19.10
CA ALA A 146 18.80 -3.82 -20.46
C ALA A 146 17.24 -3.80 -20.56
N CYS A 147 16.57 -4.56 -19.68
CA CYS A 147 15.12 -4.47 -19.56
C CYS A 147 14.69 -3.13 -18.94
N CYS A 148 15.36 -2.65 -17.89
CA CYS A 148 15.09 -1.34 -17.27
C CYS A 148 15.26 -0.18 -18.26
N GLU A 149 16.25 -0.22 -19.13
CA GLU A 149 16.46 0.77 -20.20
C GLU A 149 15.30 0.78 -21.19
N THR A 150 14.83 -0.40 -21.61
CA THR A 150 13.63 -0.50 -22.43
C THR A 150 12.38 0.02 -21.74
N LEU A 151 12.20 -0.23 -20.42
CA LEU A 151 11.11 0.37 -19.65
C LEU A 151 11.20 1.88 -19.62
N SER A 152 12.43 2.43 -19.52
CA SER A 152 12.68 3.87 -19.56
C SER A 152 12.27 4.50 -20.89
N GLU A 153 12.57 3.85 -22.02
CA GLU A 153 12.16 4.26 -23.36
C GLU A 153 10.63 4.23 -23.48
N LEU A 154 9.99 3.14 -23.05
CA LEU A 154 8.55 3.00 -23.07
C LEU A 154 7.83 4.02 -22.20
N CYS A 155 8.38 4.41 -21.03
CA CYS A 155 7.83 5.50 -20.25
C CYS A 155 7.76 6.82 -21.03
N ARG A 156 8.73 7.10 -21.89
CA ARG A 156 8.70 8.31 -22.76
C ARG A 156 7.59 8.20 -23.82
N GLU A 157 7.38 7.03 -24.39
CA GLU A 157 6.38 6.76 -25.41
C GLU A 157 4.94 6.80 -24.84
N TYR A 158 4.73 6.13 -23.70
CA TYR A 158 3.39 6.00 -23.09
C TYR A 158 3.00 7.18 -22.18
N GLY A 159 3.95 8.06 -21.86
CA GLY A 159 3.71 9.35 -21.22
C GLY A 159 3.40 9.28 -19.73
N ASP A 160 2.27 8.75 -19.32
CA ASP A 160 1.74 8.84 -17.97
C ASP A 160 1.87 7.55 -17.13
N ILE A 161 2.40 6.47 -17.73
CA ILE A 161 2.66 5.21 -17.01
C ILE A 161 3.99 5.31 -16.26
N LYS A 162 3.96 4.98 -14.97
CA LYS A 162 5.13 4.85 -14.11
C LYS A 162 5.44 3.38 -13.89
N ILE A 163 6.72 3.04 -13.94
CA ILE A 163 7.21 1.71 -13.58
C ILE A 163 7.62 1.71 -12.12
N ALA A 164 7.11 0.75 -11.37
CA ALA A 164 7.44 0.53 -9.97
C ALA A 164 8.14 -0.83 -9.82
N ILE A 165 9.49 -0.85 -9.75
CA ILE A 165 10.25 -2.09 -9.63
C ILE A 165 10.09 -2.65 -8.22
N HIS A 166 9.62 -3.89 -8.14
CA HIS A 166 9.36 -4.60 -6.89
C HIS A 166 10.61 -5.35 -6.42
N ASN A 167 11.03 -5.12 -5.18
CA ASN A 167 12.10 -5.88 -4.54
C ASN A 167 11.55 -7.12 -3.84
N HIS A 168 12.31 -8.25 -3.90
CA HIS A 168 11.86 -9.57 -3.42
C HIS A 168 12.62 -10.13 -2.21
N GLY A 169 13.58 -9.36 -1.66
CA GLY A 169 14.33 -9.76 -0.48
C GLY A 169 15.37 -10.84 -0.72
N PRO A 170 15.95 -11.37 0.37
CA PRO A 170 17.15 -12.22 0.31
C PRO A 170 16.93 -13.57 -0.38
N ASP A 171 15.69 -14.02 -0.54
CA ASP A 171 15.39 -15.30 -1.20
C ASP A 171 15.66 -15.28 -2.71
N ILE A 172 15.70 -14.09 -3.31
CA ILE A 172 16.03 -13.87 -4.73
C ILE A 172 17.19 -12.86 -4.80
N PRO A 173 18.40 -13.25 -4.38
CA PRO A 173 19.48 -12.30 -4.09
C PRO A 173 20.03 -11.58 -5.33
N TYR A 174 19.77 -12.11 -6.52
CA TYR A 174 20.29 -11.54 -7.77
C TYR A 174 19.25 -10.74 -8.56
N CYS A 175 18.00 -10.69 -8.07
CA CYS A 175 16.91 -10.00 -8.76
C CYS A 175 16.21 -9.05 -7.79
N PHE A 176 16.80 -7.88 -7.58
CA PHE A 176 16.33 -6.82 -6.70
C PHE A 176 16.04 -7.30 -5.26
N PRO A 177 17.07 -7.72 -4.51
CA PRO A 177 16.87 -8.15 -3.12
C PRO A 177 16.42 -7.03 -2.18
N THR A 178 16.69 -5.76 -2.51
CA THR A 178 16.34 -4.59 -1.71
C THR A 178 15.86 -3.44 -2.58
N GLY A 179 15.17 -2.46 -1.97
CA GLY A 179 14.83 -1.21 -2.65
C GLY A 179 16.07 -0.44 -3.13
N ASP A 180 17.17 -0.49 -2.36
CA ASP A 180 18.44 0.12 -2.75
C ASP A 180 19.02 -0.51 -4.03
N SER A 181 19.02 -1.83 -4.13
CA SER A 181 19.50 -2.53 -5.33
C SER A 181 18.65 -2.22 -6.57
N ALA A 182 17.35 -2.06 -6.40
CA ALA A 182 16.44 -1.64 -7.47
C ALA A 182 16.70 -0.17 -7.85
N PHE A 183 16.90 0.71 -6.88
CA PHE A 183 17.22 2.12 -7.13
C PHE A 183 18.52 2.30 -7.87
N GLU A 184 19.59 1.63 -7.45
CA GLU A 184 20.90 1.68 -8.13
C GLU A 184 20.80 1.27 -9.61
N MET A 185 19.92 0.33 -9.92
CA MET A 185 19.66 -0.13 -11.29
C MET A 185 19.02 0.94 -12.18
N VAL A 186 18.28 1.90 -11.61
CA VAL A 186 17.44 2.82 -12.37
C VAL A 186 17.62 4.30 -12.09
N LYS A 187 18.51 4.67 -11.17
CA LYS A 187 18.68 6.06 -10.69
C LYS A 187 19.00 7.08 -11.80
N ASP A 188 19.66 6.65 -12.84
CA ASP A 188 20.08 7.42 -14.00
C ASP A 188 19.15 7.29 -15.21
N LEU A 189 18.06 6.52 -15.10
CA LEU A 189 17.03 6.35 -16.13
C LEU A 189 15.93 7.40 -16.00
N ASP A 190 14.97 7.34 -16.93
CA ASP A 190 13.78 8.21 -16.89
C ASP A 190 13.17 8.25 -15.47
N PRO A 191 12.85 9.45 -14.94
CA PRO A 191 12.35 9.59 -13.57
C PRO A 191 11.02 8.87 -13.31
N ARG A 192 10.32 8.38 -14.32
CA ARG A 192 9.12 7.54 -14.19
C ARG A 192 9.42 6.05 -13.97
N VAL A 193 10.68 5.64 -14.04
CA VAL A 193 11.13 4.30 -13.61
C VAL A 193 11.63 4.41 -12.18
N GLY A 194 10.87 3.87 -11.25
CA GLY A 194 11.14 3.92 -9.81
C GLY A 194 10.81 2.58 -9.13
N LEU A 195 10.28 2.65 -7.92
CA LEU A 195 10.20 1.52 -7.01
C LEU A 195 8.76 1.24 -6.57
N CYS A 196 8.44 -0.04 -6.49
CA CYS A 196 7.45 -0.57 -5.56
C CYS A 196 8.25 -1.10 -4.37
N LEU A 197 8.34 -0.31 -3.30
CA LEU A 197 9.13 -0.68 -2.14
C LEU A 197 8.36 -1.70 -1.29
N ASP A 198 8.80 -2.95 -1.33
CA ASP A 198 8.31 -3.95 -0.39
C ASP A 198 9.11 -3.86 0.91
N ILE A 199 8.43 -3.33 1.94
CA ILE A 199 9.07 -3.09 3.24
C ILE A 199 9.36 -4.37 4.02
N GLY A 200 8.56 -5.42 3.83
CA GLY A 200 8.80 -6.70 4.48
C GLY A 200 10.05 -7.38 3.92
N HIS A 201 10.25 -7.32 2.62
CA HIS A 201 11.46 -7.84 1.98
C HIS A 201 12.70 -7.02 2.35
N ASN A 202 12.61 -5.69 2.42
CA ASN A 202 13.69 -4.84 2.93
C ASN A 202 14.05 -5.19 4.37
N PHE A 203 13.05 -5.36 5.24
CA PHE A 203 13.26 -5.71 6.64
C PHE A 203 13.93 -7.09 6.79
N ARG A 204 13.51 -8.10 5.99
CA ARG A 204 14.14 -9.42 5.93
C ARG A 204 15.60 -9.37 5.47
N ALA A 205 15.95 -8.38 4.65
CA ALA A 205 17.34 -8.12 4.22
C ALA A 205 18.16 -7.32 5.26
N GLY A 206 17.61 -7.06 6.45
CA GLY A 206 18.28 -6.35 7.54
C GLY A 206 18.25 -4.84 7.43
N LEU A 207 17.41 -4.26 6.54
CA LEU A 207 17.29 -2.82 6.37
C LEU A 207 16.14 -2.27 7.23
N ASP A 208 16.29 -1.04 7.72
CA ASP A 208 15.21 -0.29 8.35
C ASP A 208 14.27 0.28 7.28
N PRO A 209 12.98 -0.13 7.26
CA PRO A 209 12.03 0.35 6.26
C PRO A 209 11.77 1.85 6.32
N ALA A 210 11.72 2.45 7.51
CA ALA A 210 11.51 3.89 7.65
C ALA A 210 12.70 4.69 7.09
N ALA A 211 13.93 4.23 7.35
CA ALA A 211 15.12 4.81 6.75
C ALA A 211 15.14 4.65 5.22
N SER A 212 14.74 3.48 4.71
CA SER A 212 14.65 3.23 3.26
C SER A 212 13.61 4.16 2.60
N ILE A 213 12.46 4.39 3.22
CA ILE A 213 11.45 5.32 2.74
C ILE A 213 12.03 6.74 2.64
N ARG A 214 12.65 7.25 3.71
CA ARG A 214 13.26 8.59 3.72
C ARG A 214 14.34 8.74 2.64
N LYS A 215 15.15 7.70 2.42
CA LYS A 215 16.22 7.71 1.41
C LYS A 215 15.70 7.68 -0.02
N LEU A 216 14.68 6.88 -0.30
CA LEU A 216 14.26 6.52 -1.65
C LEU A 216 12.97 7.23 -2.10
N HIS A 217 12.34 8.06 -1.27
CA HIS A 217 10.99 8.61 -1.42
C HIS A 217 10.71 9.23 -2.79
N THR A 218 11.68 9.90 -3.41
CA THR A 218 11.48 10.58 -4.71
C THR A 218 11.23 9.61 -5.87
N ARG A 219 11.53 8.33 -5.68
CA ARG A 219 11.37 7.28 -6.69
C ARG A 219 10.43 6.15 -6.24
N ILE A 220 9.76 6.26 -5.08
CA ILE A 220 8.76 5.30 -4.65
C ILE A 220 7.41 5.68 -5.28
N PHE A 221 6.88 4.83 -6.15
CA PHE A 221 5.61 5.02 -6.84
C PHE A 221 4.52 4.10 -6.32
N ASP A 222 4.91 2.98 -5.72
CA ASP A 222 4.03 2.03 -5.06
C ASP A 222 4.73 1.42 -3.85
N MET A 223 3.97 0.86 -2.93
CA MET A 223 4.53 0.15 -1.78
C MET A 223 3.75 -1.12 -1.48
N HIS A 224 4.48 -2.19 -1.22
CA HIS A 224 3.90 -3.35 -0.57
C HIS A 224 4.20 -3.30 0.93
N VAL A 225 3.14 -3.32 1.72
CA VAL A 225 3.23 -3.30 3.19
C VAL A 225 2.84 -4.67 3.74
N LYS A 226 3.66 -5.18 4.60
CA LYS A 226 3.47 -6.42 5.35
C LYS A 226 4.30 -6.34 6.63
N ASN A 227 4.06 -7.22 7.59
CA ASN A 227 4.98 -7.41 8.69
C ASN A 227 5.47 -8.85 8.72
N VAL A 228 6.64 -9.04 9.27
CA VAL A 228 7.29 -10.34 9.38
C VAL A 228 7.77 -10.55 10.80
N LYS A 229 7.79 -11.81 11.22
CA LYS A 229 8.42 -12.22 12.47
C LYS A 229 9.69 -12.98 12.15
N PHE A 230 10.80 -12.56 12.74
CA PHE A 230 12.04 -13.31 12.65
C PHE A 230 11.95 -14.53 13.55
N ASP A 231 11.99 -15.71 12.92
CA ASP A 231 12.19 -16.99 13.58
C ASP A 231 13.55 -17.53 13.12
N ALA A 232 14.28 -18.22 13.99
CA ALA A 232 15.55 -18.85 13.68
C ALA A 232 15.50 -19.83 12.49
N LYS A 233 14.30 -20.28 12.10
CA LYS A 233 14.06 -21.21 10.99
C LYS A 233 13.36 -20.59 9.78
N LYS A 234 12.60 -19.49 9.95
CA LYS A 234 11.76 -18.90 8.90
C LYS A 234 11.51 -17.42 9.19
N ASN A 235 11.60 -16.61 8.17
CA ASN A 235 11.04 -15.26 8.20
C ASN A 235 9.57 -15.34 7.75
N LEU A 236 8.65 -15.41 8.71
CA LEU A 236 7.24 -15.61 8.44
C LEU A 236 6.51 -14.29 8.32
N ALA A 237 5.71 -14.16 7.27
CA ALA A 237 4.67 -13.14 7.22
C ALA A 237 3.61 -13.44 8.29
N VAL A 238 3.30 -12.42 9.09
CA VAL A 238 2.33 -12.49 10.20
C VAL A 238 1.37 -11.30 10.11
N PRO A 239 0.22 -11.34 10.82
CA PRO A 239 -0.60 -10.15 10.98
C PRO A 239 0.24 -8.96 11.43
N MET A 240 -0.02 -7.79 10.85
CA MET A 240 0.83 -6.60 11.04
C MET A 240 1.16 -6.26 12.50
N PRO A 241 0.23 -6.33 13.47
CA PRO A 241 0.55 -6.02 14.87
C PRO A 241 1.43 -7.07 15.56
N ARG A 242 1.58 -8.27 14.96
CA ARG A 242 2.31 -9.40 15.58
C ARG A 242 3.74 -9.55 15.07
N GLY A 243 4.17 -8.74 14.10
CA GLY A 243 5.51 -8.79 13.54
C GLY A 243 6.53 -7.93 14.31
N ASP A 244 7.77 -8.03 13.89
CA ASP A 244 8.90 -7.38 14.58
C ASP A 244 9.23 -5.99 13.99
N MET A 245 8.62 -5.61 12.86
CA MET A 245 8.81 -4.30 12.23
C MET A 245 8.00 -3.22 12.97
N LYS A 246 8.62 -2.08 13.20
CA LYS A 246 7.98 -0.91 13.84
C LYS A 246 7.14 -0.12 12.82
N LEU A 247 5.94 -0.60 12.51
CA LEU A 247 5.05 0.04 11.53
C LEU A 247 4.64 1.48 11.86
N PRO A 248 4.50 1.92 13.14
CA PRO A 248 4.31 3.35 13.45
C PRO A 248 5.40 4.24 12.84
N GLU A 249 6.67 3.81 12.88
CA GLU A 249 7.79 4.58 12.30
C GLU A 249 7.73 4.60 10.75
N VAL A 250 7.19 3.55 10.14
CA VAL A 250 6.92 3.50 8.70
C VAL A 250 5.86 4.54 8.31
N VAL A 251 4.73 4.58 9.01
CA VAL A 251 3.65 5.55 8.76
C VAL A 251 4.16 6.97 8.97
N LYS A 252 4.92 7.22 10.04
CA LYS A 252 5.56 8.51 10.30
C LYS A 252 6.49 8.94 9.15
N ALA A 253 7.36 8.04 8.69
CA ALA A 253 8.26 8.33 7.56
C ALA A 253 7.50 8.66 6.28
N LEU A 254 6.39 7.97 5.98
CA LEU A 254 5.54 8.25 4.83
C LEU A 254 4.92 9.64 4.90
N CYS A 255 4.45 10.06 6.09
CA CYS A 255 3.92 11.40 6.30
C CYS A 255 5.01 12.47 6.16
N GLU A 256 6.20 12.26 6.76
CA GLU A 256 7.33 13.18 6.71
C GLU A 256 7.81 13.46 5.28
N VAL A 257 7.85 12.43 4.42
CA VAL A 257 8.27 12.59 3.01
C VAL A 257 7.13 13.01 2.10
N GLY A 258 5.89 13.13 2.59
CA GLY A 258 4.72 13.48 1.80
C GLY A 258 4.39 12.44 0.72
N TYR A 259 4.55 11.14 1.01
CA TYR A 259 4.21 10.08 0.06
C TYR A 259 2.72 10.10 -0.28
N THR A 260 2.37 10.10 -1.56
CA THR A 260 0.97 10.20 -2.04
C THR A 260 0.48 8.94 -2.78
N GLY A 261 1.34 7.94 -2.92
CA GLY A 261 1.01 6.68 -3.61
C GLY A 261 0.12 5.76 -2.79
N CYS A 262 0.10 4.50 -3.16
CA CYS A 262 -0.65 3.45 -2.46
C CYS A 262 0.29 2.59 -1.61
N CYS A 263 -0.10 2.33 -0.36
CA CYS A 263 0.48 1.32 0.51
C CYS A 263 -0.43 0.10 0.45
N SER A 264 -0.06 -0.92 -0.31
CA SER A 264 -0.89 -2.11 -0.51
C SER A 264 -0.47 -3.25 0.42
N LEU A 265 -1.40 -3.76 1.21
CA LEU A 265 -1.15 -4.96 2.01
C LEU A 265 -0.87 -6.15 1.09
N GLU A 266 0.30 -6.77 1.23
CA GLU A 266 0.62 -8.05 0.63
C GLU A 266 0.83 -9.10 1.71
N TYR A 267 -0.24 -9.87 1.98
CA TYR A 267 -0.22 -10.92 2.99
C TYR A 267 0.14 -12.27 2.36
N GLU A 268 1.33 -12.76 2.62
CA GLU A 268 1.90 -13.96 1.98
C GLU A 268 1.86 -15.23 2.86
N SER A 269 1.13 -15.21 3.95
CA SER A 269 0.97 -16.41 4.79
C SER A 269 -0.28 -17.20 4.38
N PHE A 270 -0.07 -18.44 3.97
CA PHE A 270 -1.13 -19.29 3.43
C PHE A 270 -1.41 -20.48 4.36
N PRO A 271 -2.63 -21.05 4.32
CA PRO A 271 -2.94 -22.31 5.02
C PRO A 271 -1.97 -23.40 4.62
N ALA A 272 -1.70 -24.33 5.52
CA ALA A 272 -0.84 -25.50 5.26
C ALA A 272 -1.36 -26.32 4.05
N LYS A 273 -0.45 -27.06 3.39
CA LYS A 273 -0.83 -27.99 2.31
C LYS A 273 -1.90 -28.96 2.81
N GLY A 274 -2.97 -29.12 2.03
CA GLY A 274 -4.08 -30.04 2.36
C GLY A 274 -5.26 -29.38 3.10
N VAL A 275 -5.13 -28.15 3.60
CA VAL A 275 -6.25 -27.35 4.05
C VAL A 275 -6.91 -26.74 2.82
N ARG A 276 -8.25 -26.58 2.83
CA ARG A 276 -9.01 -26.01 1.71
C ARG A 276 -8.32 -24.78 1.17
N PRO A 277 -8.24 -24.61 -0.18
CA PRO A 277 -7.72 -23.37 -0.76
C PRO A 277 -8.54 -22.22 -0.20
N GLY A 278 -7.88 -21.32 0.50
CA GLY A 278 -8.51 -20.17 1.14
C GLY A 278 -7.46 -19.18 1.59
N ILE A 279 -7.90 -18.01 1.93
CA ILE A 279 -7.10 -16.97 2.55
C ILE A 279 -7.22 -17.06 4.07
N LYS A 280 -6.25 -16.54 4.77
CA LYS A 280 -6.34 -16.29 6.21
C LYS A 280 -7.04 -14.97 6.45
N TYR A 281 -8.36 -14.94 6.26
CA TYR A 281 -9.15 -13.72 6.34
C TYR A 281 -8.99 -12.97 7.65
N ASP A 282 -8.98 -13.68 8.79
CA ASP A 282 -8.83 -13.05 10.12
C ASP A 282 -7.49 -12.35 10.26
N ASP A 283 -6.41 -12.96 9.77
CA ASP A 283 -5.07 -12.37 9.77
C ASP A 283 -5.00 -11.11 8.88
N ILE A 284 -5.68 -11.15 7.73
CA ILE A 284 -5.79 -10.01 6.81
C ILE A 284 -6.61 -8.90 7.46
N ALA A 285 -7.75 -9.23 8.07
CA ALA A 285 -8.61 -8.27 8.75
C ALA A 285 -7.90 -7.57 9.92
N GLU A 286 -7.15 -8.34 10.73
CA GLU A 286 -6.32 -7.79 11.80
C GLU A 286 -5.25 -6.84 11.25
N SER A 287 -4.60 -7.21 10.15
CA SER A 287 -3.58 -6.37 9.49
C SER A 287 -4.17 -5.07 8.96
N VAL A 288 -5.33 -5.14 8.29
CA VAL A 288 -6.05 -3.98 7.74
C VAL A 288 -6.45 -3.04 8.87
N GLY A 289 -7.13 -3.55 9.90
CA GLY A 289 -7.60 -2.74 11.03
C GLY A 289 -6.44 -2.04 11.77
N TYR A 290 -5.33 -2.77 11.95
CA TYR A 290 -4.14 -2.20 12.57
C TYR A 290 -3.53 -1.07 11.75
N PHE A 291 -3.33 -1.25 10.44
CA PHE A 291 -2.72 -0.23 9.59
C PHE A 291 -3.62 0.99 9.41
N GLN A 292 -4.94 0.79 9.24
CA GLN A 292 -5.92 1.89 9.24
C GLN A 292 -5.92 2.65 10.58
N GLY A 293 -5.77 1.95 11.71
CA GLY A 293 -5.61 2.56 13.02
C GLY A 293 -4.36 3.43 13.13
N LEU A 294 -3.22 2.99 12.58
CA LEU A 294 -2.00 3.79 12.52
C LEU A 294 -2.15 5.04 11.64
N MET A 295 -2.82 4.91 10.48
CA MET A 295 -3.13 6.07 9.63
C MET A 295 -3.99 7.08 10.38
N LYS A 296 -5.03 6.62 11.08
CA LYS A 296 -5.91 7.48 11.87
C LYS A 296 -5.19 8.15 13.05
N ALA A 297 -4.28 7.45 13.69
CA ALA A 297 -3.44 8.02 14.74
C ALA A 297 -2.53 9.13 14.19
N ALA A 298 -1.96 8.94 12.99
CA ALA A 298 -1.09 9.93 12.35
C ALA A 298 -1.85 11.19 11.88
N GLU A 299 -3.16 11.12 11.65
CA GLU A 299 -4.00 12.29 11.31
C GLU A 299 -4.21 13.24 12.52
N ASN A 300 -3.98 12.77 13.72
CA ASN A 300 -4.22 13.50 14.96
C ASN A 300 -2.94 14.11 15.56
N VAL A 301 -1.82 14.01 14.88
CA VAL A 301 -0.52 14.58 15.26
C VAL A 301 -0.19 15.76 14.34
#